data_7d5db25490c4f595f9c7e191acca0e44
#
_entry.id   7d5db25490c4f595f9c7e191acca0e44
#
_cell.length_a   1.000
_cell.length_b   1.000
_cell.length_c   1.000
_cell.angle_alpha   90.00
_cell.angle_beta   90.00
_cell.angle_gamma   90.00
#
_symmetry.space_group_name_H-M   'P 1'
#
loop_
_entity.id
_entity.type
_entity.pdbx_description
1 polymer ?
#
loop_
_entity_poly.entity_id
_entity_poly.type
_entity_poly.pdbx_seq_one_letter_code
_entity_poly.pdbx_strand_id
1 'polypeptide(L)'
;EIRLSLVGSEMCIRDRAMGGIVDFVKFLNDGKETLNKPIYFEAENADGTVEVALQWSSSYSTNSVMAFANNINTHEGGTHMDGFKQAITRTINDYARSKGLLKEKDPNLSGEDAREGLAAIISVKLHDPQFEGQTKTKLGNTEIRPLVQNAVAQGLGEYLEENPTPAKRIIGKATQALKAREAARKAREMTRRKNVLDSFSMPGKLADCASKDASQSEIFIVEGDSAGGSAKQARDRKFQAILPLRGKILNVERAGLHRSLSSDTISSLITAIGTNIGEDFDAEKARYHRIIIMTDADVDGAHIRCLLLTFFYRYMPELINLGYIYIAQ
;
A
#
# COMPACT_ATOMS: atom_id res chain seq x y z
N GLU A 1 -11.41 -26.68 -44.34
CA GLU A 1 -12.28 -25.62 -43.75
C GLU A 1 -11.59 -24.87 -42.64
N ILE A 2 -10.91 -25.51 -41.69
CA ILE A 2 -10.18 -24.86 -40.57
C ILE A 2 -8.99 -24.03 -41.10
N ARG A 3 -8.30 -24.46 -42.15
CA ARG A 3 -7.21 -23.72 -42.79
C ARG A 3 -7.68 -22.44 -43.48
N LEU A 4 -8.85 -22.42 -44.08
CA LEU A 4 -9.41 -21.24 -44.75
C LEU A 4 -9.87 -20.16 -43.75
N SER A 5 -10.38 -20.55 -42.59
CA SER A 5 -10.75 -19.60 -41.54
C SER A 5 -9.53 -18.97 -40.86
N LEU A 6 -8.44 -19.72 -40.69
CA LEU A 6 -7.16 -19.21 -40.15
C LEU A 6 -6.48 -18.24 -41.15
N VAL A 7 -6.48 -18.56 -42.43
CA VAL A 7 -5.93 -17.70 -43.49
C VAL A 7 -6.74 -16.40 -43.60
N GLY A 8 -8.06 -16.47 -43.46
CA GLY A 8 -8.92 -15.28 -43.43
C GLY A 8 -8.69 -14.38 -42.21
N SER A 9 -8.41 -14.97 -41.05
CA SER A 9 -8.08 -14.20 -39.84
C SER A 9 -6.68 -13.56 -39.91
N GLU A 10 -5.70 -14.24 -40.51
CA GLU A 10 -4.37 -13.65 -40.73
C GLU A 10 -4.40 -12.51 -41.75
N MET A 11 -5.16 -12.64 -42.85
CA MET A 11 -5.38 -11.54 -43.80
C MET A 11 -6.08 -10.34 -43.14
N CYS A 12 -7.10 -10.57 -42.34
CA CYS A 12 -7.76 -9.46 -41.59
C CYS A 12 -6.81 -8.77 -40.60
N ILE A 13 -5.92 -9.49 -39.96
CA ILE A 13 -4.90 -8.92 -39.05
C ILE A 13 -3.87 -8.10 -39.85
N ARG A 14 -3.39 -8.60 -40.98
CA ARG A 14 -2.45 -7.88 -41.87
C ARG A 14 -3.06 -6.59 -42.44
N ASP A 15 -4.28 -6.64 -42.91
CA ASP A 15 -4.95 -5.48 -43.49
C ASP A 15 -5.27 -4.39 -42.48
N ARG A 16 -5.39 -4.73 -41.17
CA ARG A 16 -5.66 -3.77 -40.12
C ARG A 16 -4.41 -3.15 -39.50
N ALA A 17 -3.24 -3.68 -39.69
CA ALA A 17 -1.99 -3.27 -39.04
C ALA A 17 -0.91 -2.79 -40.02
N MET A 18 -1.27 -2.17 -41.14
CA MET A 18 -0.31 -1.63 -42.11
C MET A 18 0.62 -0.57 -41.51
N GLY A 19 0.19 0.13 -40.48
CA GLY A 19 1.00 1.07 -39.70
C GLY A 19 1.79 0.41 -38.54
N GLY A 20 1.93 -0.92 -38.55
CA GLY A 20 2.72 -1.64 -37.54
C GLY A 20 2.19 -1.50 -36.11
N ILE A 21 3.12 -1.35 -35.15
CA ILE A 21 2.76 -1.25 -33.73
C ILE A 21 1.99 0.04 -33.36
N VAL A 22 2.06 1.07 -34.21
CA VAL A 22 1.28 2.32 -34.04
C VAL A 22 -0.20 2.06 -34.21
N ASP A 23 -0.58 1.32 -35.27
CA ASP A 23 -1.99 0.96 -35.49
C ASP A 23 -2.50 0.01 -34.42
N PHE A 24 -1.65 -0.85 -33.90
CA PHE A 24 -2.01 -1.72 -32.79
C PHE A 24 -2.31 -0.92 -31.52
N VAL A 25 -1.54 0.12 -31.18
CA VAL A 25 -1.83 1.01 -30.05
C VAL A 25 -3.14 1.76 -30.27
N LYS A 26 -3.43 2.23 -31.50
CA LYS A 26 -4.73 2.84 -31.82
C LYS A 26 -5.89 1.85 -31.60
N PHE A 27 -5.72 0.60 -32.04
CA PHE A 27 -6.69 -0.47 -31.81
C PHE A 27 -6.95 -0.74 -30.33
N LEU A 28 -5.91 -0.77 -29.49
CA LEU A 28 -6.05 -0.94 -28.02
C LEU A 28 -6.82 0.23 -27.36
N ASN A 29 -6.82 1.38 -27.99
CA ASN A 29 -7.53 2.58 -27.55
C ASN A 29 -8.80 2.86 -28.34
N ASP A 30 -9.24 1.94 -29.20
CA ASP A 30 -10.47 2.10 -29.95
C ASP A 30 -11.68 2.31 -29.02
N GLY A 31 -12.52 3.28 -29.34
CA GLY A 31 -13.65 3.68 -28.50
C GLY A 31 -13.30 4.43 -27.22
N LYS A 32 -12.02 4.76 -26.96
CA LYS A 32 -11.59 5.54 -25.78
C LYS A 32 -11.19 6.96 -26.18
N GLU A 33 -11.50 7.92 -25.32
CA GLU A 33 -10.99 9.27 -25.47
C GLU A 33 -9.46 9.27 -25.20
N THR A 34 -8.67 9.73 -26.18
CA THR A 34 -7.22 9.75 -26.08
C THR A 34 -6.69 11.13 -25.69
N LEU A 35 -5.63 11.15 -24.86
CA LEU A 35 -5.02 12.38 -24.36
C LEU A 35 -3.98 12.96 -25.34
N ASN A 36 -3.40 12.11 -26.18
CA ASN A 36 -2.35 12.44 -27.14
C ASN A 36 -2.47 11.59 -28.42
N LYS A 37 -1.80 12.02 -29.48
CA LYS A 37 -1.59 11.18 -30.67
C LYS A 37 -0.64 10.02 -30.29
N PRO A 38 -0.68 8.88 -31.00
CA PRO A 38 0.31 7.83 -30.79
C PRO A 38 1.73 8.35 -30.90
N ILE A 39 2.56 8.04 -29.94
CA ILE A 39 3.99 8.35 -29.91
C ILE A 39 4.71 7.11 -30.39
N TYR A 40 5.62 7.27 -31.34
CA TYR A 40 6.44 6.18 -31.88
C TYR A 40 7.90 6.62 -31.88
N PHE A 41 8.75 5.73 -31.47
CA PHE A 41 10.19 5.86 -31.61
C PHE A 41 10.85 4.50 -31.71
N GLU A 42 12.03 4.49 -32.34
CA GLU A 42 12.87 3.30 -32.49
C GLU A 42 14.31 3.64 -32.12
N ALA A 43 15.04 2.63 -31.69
CA ALA A 43 16.47 2.72 -31.44
C ALA A 43 17.15 1.38 -31.76
N GLU A 44 18.43 1.46 -32.13
CA GLU A 44 19.24 0.31 -32.47
C GLU A 44 20.62 0.44 -31.81
N ASN A 45 21.17 -0.69 -31.40
CA ASN A 45 22.57 -0.81 -30.99
C ASN A 45 23.12 -2.18 -31.38
N ALA A 46 24.33 -2.51 -30.91
CA ALA A 46 24.97 -3.81 -31.19
C ALA A 46 24.17 -5.03 -30.66
N ASP A 47 23.34 -4.85 -29.64
CA ASP A 47 22.58 -5.92 -28.98
C ASP A 47 21.24 -6.21 -29.68
N GLY A 48 20.71 -5.24 -30.41
CA GLY A 48 19.45 -5.39 -31.12
C GLY A 48 18.73 -4.08 -31.41
N THR A 49 17.48 -4.21 -31.84
CA THR A 49 16.58 -3.07 -32.13
C THR A 49 15.40 -3.05 -31.16
N VAL A 50 14.91 -1.86 -30.85
CA VAL A 50 13.69 -1.63 -30.08
C VAL A 50 12.77 -0.69 -30.82
N GLU A 51 11.53 -1.06 -30.95
CA GLU A 51 10.43 -0.23 -31.44
C GLU A 51 9.42 -0.05 -30.30
N VAL A 52 8.98 1.16 -30.04
CA VAL A 52 7.99 1.48 -29.02
C VAL A 52 6.90 2.36 -29.61
N ALA A 53 5.65 1.95 -29.41
CA ALA A 53 4.50 2.79 -29.66
C ALA A 53 3.69 2.91 -28.37
N LEU A 54 3.20 4.12 -28.05
CA LEU A 54 2.47 4.35 -26.84
C LEU A 54 1.47 5.53 -26.96
N GLN A 55 0.38 5.46 -26.19
CA GLN A 55 -0.66 6.46 -26.18
C GLN A 55 -1.44 6.41 -24.86
N TRP A 56 -1.72 7.55 -24.26
CA TRP A 56 -2.58 7.66 -23.09
C TRP A 56 -4.02 7.93 -23.49
N SER A 57 -4.96 7.36 -22.70
CA SER A 57 -6.39 7.58 -22.82
C SER A 57 -6.97 8.05 -21.48
N SER A 58 -8.19 8.56 -21.48
CA SER A 58 -8.92 8.95 -20.26
C SER A 58 -9.33 7.75 -19.39
N SER A 59 -9.19 6.52 -19.90
CA SER A 59 -9.52 5.28 -19.18
C SER A 59 -8.67 5.09 -17.91
N TYR A 60 -9.24 4.43 -16.91
CA TYR A 60 -8.56 4.03 -15.67
C TYR A 60 -7.90 2.65 -15.75
N SER A 61 -7.91 2.00 -16.92
CA SER A 61 -7.28 0.70 -17.14
C SER A 61 -5.76 0.82 -17.21
N THR A 62 -5.05 0.00 -16.46
CA THR A 62 -3.57 -0.05 -16.42
C THR A 62 -2.98 -1.21 -17.22
N ASN A 63 -3.81 -2.07 -17.86
CA ASN A 63 -3.38 -3.38 -18.36
C ASN A 63 -3.20 -3.46 -19.88
N SER A 64 -3.00 -2.35 -20.56
CA SER A 64 -2.85 -2.32 -22.02
C SER A 64 -1.38 -2.20 -22.49
N VAL A 65 -0.42 -2.67 -21.68
CA VAL A 65 1.00 -2.66 -22.06
C VAL A 65 1.41 -4.07 -22.47
N MET A 66 1.79 -4.24 -23.74
CA MET A 66 2.20 -5.53 -24.31
C MET A 66 3.66 -5.48 -24.77
N ALA A 67 4.38 -6.58 -24.58
CA ALA A 67 5.77 -6.67 -24.94
C ALA A 67 6.04 -7.89 -25.84
N PHE A 68 6.92 -7.69 -26.81
CA PHE A 68 7.29 -8.69 -27.79
C PHE A 68 8.81 -8.78 -27.90
N ALA A 69 9.31 -9.99 -28.04
CA ALA A 69 10.70 -10.28 -28.37
C ALA A 69 10.75 -11.17 -29.60
N ASN A 70 11.38 -10.71 -30.68
CA ASN A 70 11.39 -11.38 -31.97
C ASN A 70 9.98 -11.84 -32.41
N ASN A 71 9.00 -10.95 -32.32
CA ASN A 71 7.58 -11.16 -32.61
C ASN A 71 6.84 -12.15 -31.68
N ILE A 72 7.48 -12.65 -30.63
CA ILE A 72 6.86 -13.54 -29.65
C ILE A 72 6.32 -12.66 -28.52
N ASN A 73 5.04 -12.83 -28.19
CA ASN A 73 4.42 -12.11 -27.08
C ASN A 73 4.94 -12.64 -25.74
N THR A 74 5.63 -11.78 -24.99
CA THR A 74 6.16 -12.07 -23.67
C THR A 74 5.20 -11.60 -22.59
N HIS A 75 4.09 -12.31 -22.40
CA HIS A 75 2.99 -11.90 -21.53
C HIS A 75 3.38 -11.86 -20.03
N GLU A 76 4.42 -12.58 -19.61
CA GLU A 76 5.01 -12.48 -18.27
C GLU A 76 6.07 -11.36 -18.16
N GLY A 77 6.29 -10.62 -19.26
CA GLY A 77 7.22 -9.49 -19.31
C GLY A 77 8.66 -9.91 -19.59
N GLY A 78 9.58 -9.37 -18.81
CA GLY A 78 11.01 -9.59 -18.95
C GLY A 78 11.79 -8.28 -18.90
N THR A 79 13.09 -8.34 -19.15
CA THR A 79 14.04 -7.23 -18.99
C THR A 79 13.69 -5.99 -19.81
N HIS A 80 13.18 -6.16 -21.03
CA HIS A 80 12.71 -5.07 -21.90
C HIS A 80 11.46 -4.37 -21.33
N MET A 81 10.49 -5.13 -20.79
CA MET A 81 9.32 -4.57 -20.13
C MET A 81 9.70 -3.82 -18.85
N ASP A 82 10.62 -4.36 -18.06
CA ASP A 82 11.12 -3.71 -16.85
C ASP A 82 11.85 -2.40 -17.18
N GLY A 83 12.68 -2.42 -18.23
CA GLY A 83 13.36 -1.24 -18.76
C GLY A 83 12.36 -0.15 -19.16
N PHE A 84 11.32 -0.53 -19.90
CA PHE A 84 10.25 0.37 -20.30
C PHE A 84 9.51 0.98 -19.09
N LYS A 85 9.05 0.14 -18.15
CA LYS A 85 8.31 0.60 -16.96
C LYS A 85 9.12 1.58 -16.11
N GLN A 86 10.41 1.33 -15.95
CA GLN A 86 11.30 2.22 -15.20
C GLN A 86 11.54 3.55 -15.93
N ALA A 87 11.82 3.49 -17.23
CA ALA A 87 12.08 4.68 -18.03
C ALA A 87 10.86 5.61 -18.11
N ILE A 88 9.66 5.06 -18.39
CA ILE A 88 8.41 5.85 -18.38
C ILE A 88 8.23 6.59 -17.05
N THR A 89 8.36 5.87 -15.95
CA THR A 89 8.16 6.46 -14.62
C THR A 89 9.16 7.56 -14.32
N ARG A 90 10.42 7.34 -14.66
CA ARG A 90 11.50 8.32 -14.47
C ARG A 90 11.29 9.55 -15.34
N THR A 91 11.11 9.37 -16.65
CA THR A 91 10.98 10.47 -17.61
C THR A 91 9.79 11.38 -17.31
N ILE A 92 8.64 10.78 -16.92
CA ILE A 92 7.46 11.57 -16.53
C ILE A 92 7.71 12.37 -15.25
N ASN A 93 8.36 11.78 -14.23
CA ASN A 93 8.68 12.48 -13.00
C ASN A 93 9.67 13.63 -13.25
N ASP A 94 10.74 13.37 -14.02
CA ASP A 94 11.78 14.35 -14.33
C ASP A 94 11.17 15.54 -15.10
N TYR A 95 10.36 15.28 -16.11
CA TYR A 95 9.66 16.32 -16.85
C TYR A 95 8.65 17.09 -15.98
N ALA A 96 7.86 16.40 -15.18
CA ALA A 96 6.86 17.04 -14.31
C ALA A 96 7.51 17.98 -13.29
N ARG A 97 8.69 17.63 -12.78
CA ARG A 97 9.47 18.47 -11.86
C ARG A 97 10.13 19.65 -12.59
N SER A 98 10.77 19.40 -13.74
CA SER A 98 11.43 20.45 -14.52
C SER A 98 10.48 21.56 -14.96
N LYS A 99 9.22 21.20 -15.26
CA LYS A 99 8.17 22.16 -15.66
C LYS A 99 7.33 22.68 -14.49
N GLY A 100 7.66 22.32 -13.24
CA GLY A 100 6.93 22.77 -12.04
C GLY A 100 5.50 22.22 -11.92
N LEU A 101 5.15 21.15 -12.66
CA LEU A 101 3.85 20.50 -12.60
C LEU A 101 3.69 19.63 -11.35
N LEU A 102 4.81 19.18 -10.77
CA LEU A 102 4.94 18.59 -9.44
C LEU A 102 5.79 19.52 -8.58
N LYS A 103 5.29 19.89 -7.41
CA LYS A 103 6.03 20.71 -6.43
C LYS A 103 7.11 19.85 -5.75
N GLU A 104 8.16 20.49 -5.24
CA GLU A 104 9.24 19.80 -4.51
C GLU A 104 8.74 18.98 -3.30
N LYS A 105 7.66 19.44 -2.65
CA LYS A 105 7.03 18.77 -1.51
C LYS A 105 6.12 17.61 -1.89
N ASP A 106 5.71 17.52 -3.16
CA ASP A 106 4.84 16.45 -3.61
C ASP A 106 5.64 15.15 -3.78
N PRO A 107 5.08 13.99 -3.41
CA PRO A 107 5.75 12.71 -3.65
C PRO A 107 5.89 12.45 -5.14
N ASN A 108 6.87 11.63 -5.51
CA ASN A 108 7.01 11.17 -6.89
C ASN A 108 5.82 10.32 -7.30
N LEU A 109 5.45 10.44 -8.58
CA LEU A 109 4.49 9.54 -9.22
C LEU A 109 5.02 8.11 -9.16
N SER A 110 4.20 7.18 -8.72
CA SER A 110 4.54 5.75 -8.78
C SER A 110 4.47 5.24 -10.22
N GLY A 111 5.03 4.07 -10.45
CA GLY A 111 4.93 3.44 -11.76
C GLY A 111 3.48 3.18 -12.18
N GLU A 112 2.58 2.92 -11.25
CA GLU A 112 1.14 2.75 -11.51
C GLU A 112 0.48 4.06 -11.91
N ASP A 113 0.77 5.14 -11.18
CA ASP A 113 0.24 6.47 -11.48
C ASP A 113 0.67 6.96 -12.88
N ALA A 114 1.95 6.75 -13.23
CA ALA A 114 2.50 7.15 -14.53
C ALA A 114 1.94 6.35 -15.72
N ARG A 115 1.53 5.09 -15.48
CA ARG A 115 0.98 4.20 -16.51
C ARG A 115 -0.54 4.11 -16.51
N GLU A 116 -1.23 4.86 -15.68
CA GLU A 116 -2.70 4.86 -15.69
C GLU A 116 -3.24 5.36 -17.04
N GLY A 117 -4.07 4.53 -17.68
CA GLY A 117 -4.62 4.79 -19.01
C GLY A 117 -3.62 4.66 -20.16
N LEU A 118 -2.43 4.15 -19.93
CA LEU A 118 -1.41 3.91 -20.95
C LEU A 118 -1.71 2.62 -21.73
N ALA A 119 -1.80 2.75 -23.05
CA ALA A 119 -1.66 1.64 -23.99
C ALA A 119 -0.29 1.74 -24.64
N ALA A 120 0.50 0.66 -24.59
CA ALA A 120 1.85 0.64 -25.16
C ALA A 120 2.22 -0.73 -25.72
N ILE A 121 2.98 -0.70 -26.79
CA ILE A 121 3.59 -1.88 -27.41
C ILE A 121 5.09 -1.67 -27.42
N ILE A 122 5.82 -2.64 -26.88
CA ILE A 122 7.28 -2.69 -26.90
C ILE A 122 7.68 -3.91 -27.73
N SER A 123 8.37 -3.71 -28.83
CA SER A 123 8.88 -4.75 -29.68
C SER A 123 10.39 -4.68 -29.73
N VAL A 124 11.07 -5.75 -29.32
CA VAL A 124 12.52 -5.87 -29.41
C VAL A 124 12.90 -6.99 -30.36
N LYS A 125 13.95 -6.77 -31.16
CA LYS A 125 14.55 -7.77 -32.03
C LYS A 125 15.99 -7.99 -31.61
N LEU A 126 16.32 -9.20 -31.26
CA LEU A 126 17.61 -9.64 -30.74
C LEU A 126 18.22 -10.71 -31.64
N HIS A 127 19.54 -10.71 -31.76
CA HIS A 127 20.24 -11.78 -32.50
C HIS A 127 20.10 -13.12 -31.77
N ASP A 128 20.27 -13.16 -30.45
CA ASP A 128 20.18 -14.35 -29.62
C ASP A 128 19.21 -14.12 -28.44
N PRO A 129 17.90 -14.30 -28.64
CA PRO A 129 16.91 -14.09 -27.58
C PRO A 129 16.92 -15.22 -26.56
N GLN A 130 17.20 -14.90 -25.30
CA GLN A 130 17.15 -15.83 -24.16
C GLN A 130 15.83 -15.67 -23.43
N PHE A 131 15.03 -16.74 -23.40
CA PHE A 131 13.75 -16.77 -22.71
C PHE A 131 13.83 -17.60 -21.45
N GLU A 132 13.10 -17.18 -20.42
CA GLU A 132 12.86 -18.01 -19.24
C GLU A 132 11.79 -19.06 -19.60
N GLY A 133 12.20 -20.33 -19.65
CA GLY A 133 11.34 -21.47 -19.93
C GLY A 133 11.03 -21.72 -21.41
N GLN A 134 10.48 -22.90 -21.67
CA GLN A 134 10.19 -23.38 -23.04
C GLN A 134 9.03 -22.61 -23.70
N THR A 135 8.13 -22.05 -22.92
CA THR A 135 6.95 -21.31 -23.41
C THR A 135 7.27 -19.90 -23.91
N LYS A 136 8.52 -19.44 -23.75
CA LYS A 136 9.02 -18.13 -24.21
C LYS A 136 8.19 -16.93 -23.72
N THR A 137 7.60 -17.06 -22.53
CA THR A 137 6.67 -16.06 -21.96
C THR A 137 7.36 -14.85 -21.36
N LYS A 138 8.66 -14.99 -21.03
CA LYS A 138 9.46 -13.96 -20.37
C LYS A 138 10.86 -13.87 -20.98
N LEU A 139 11.30 -12.65 -21.32
CA LEU A 139 12.63 -12.41 -21.87
C LEU A 139 13.65 -12.19 -20.74
N GLY A 140 14.79 -12.94 -20.83
CA GLY A 140 15.87 -12.89 -19.84
C GLY A 140 17.06 -12.00 -20.19
N ASN A 141 17.25 -11.60 -21.45
CA ASN A 141 18.39 -10.82 -21.92
C ASN A 141 18.58 -9.53 -21.13
N THR A 142 19.63 -9.41 -20.32
CA THR A 142 19.86 -8.23 -19.48
C THR A 142 20.36 -7.02 -20.25
N GLU A 143 21.08 -7.22 -21.33
CA GLU A 143 21.66 -6.22 -22.22
C GLU A 143 20.62 -5.34 -22.96
N ILE A 144 19.41 -5.87 -23.18
CA ILE A 144 18.36 -5.11 -23.87
C ILE A 144 17.71 -4.05 -22.96
N ARG A 145 17.78 -4.22 -21.66
CA ARG A 145 17.18 -3.29 -20.69
C ARG A 145 17.71 -1.87 -20.80
N PRO A 146 19.04 -1.60 -20.85
CA PRO A 146 19.57 -0.25 -21.06
C PRO A 146 19.16 0.35 -22.41
N LEU A 147 19.11 -0.45 -23.49
CA LEU A 147 18.67 0.03 -24.80
C LEU A 147 17.25 0.56 -24.73
N VAL A 148 16.33 -0.23 -24.17
CA VAL A 148 14.92 0.17 -24.00
C VAL A 148 14.81 1.41 -23.09
N GLN A 149 15.56 1.45 -22.00
CA GLN A 149 15.55 2.61 -21.10
C GLN A 149 15.99 3.90 -21.80
N ASN A 150 17.06 3.85 -22.56
CA ASN A 150 17.58 5.02 -23.27
C ASN A 150 16.63 5.46 -24.39
N ALA A 151 16.11 4.52 -25.18
CA ALA A 151 15.15 4.81 -26.24
C ALA A 151 13.89 5.48 -25.71
N VAL A 152 13.34 4.97 -24.60
CA VAL A 152 12.16 5.55 -23.97
C VAL A 152 12.46 6.91 -23.35
N ALA A 153 13.58 7.05 -22.65
CA ALA A 153 13.96 8.31 -22.02
C ALA A 153 14.14 9.42 -23.06
N GLN A 154 14.80 9.11 -24.17
CA GLN A 154 15.00 10.06 -25.27
C GLN A 154 13.69 10.33 -26.00
N GLY A 155 13.07 9.31 -26.60
CA GLY A 155 11.90 9.50 -27.46
C GLY A 155 10.69 10.08 -26.75
N LEU A 156 10.41 9.63 -25.51
CA LEU A 156 9.35 10.23 -24.71
C LEU A 156 9.72 11.62 -24.21
N GLY A 157 10.99 11.84 -23.80
CA GLY A 157 11.47 13.13 -23.36
C GLY A 157 11.34 14.20 -24.45
N GLU A 158 11.81 13.93 -25.66
CA GLU A 158 11.66 14.80 -26.82
C GLU A 158 10.19 15.11 -27.11
N TYR A 159 9.34 14.08 -27.15
CA TYR A 159 7.91 14.26 -27.36
C TYR A 159 7.26 15.21 -26.32
N LEU A 160 7.56 15.03 -25.03
CA LEU A 160 6.98 15.85 -23.96
C LEU A 160 7.43 17.32 -24.06
N GLU A 161 8.68 17.56 -24.47
CA GLU A 161 9.19 18.91 -24.69
C GLU A 161 8.55 19.60 -25.91
N GLU A 162 8.38 18.88 -27.01
CA GLU A 162 7.76 19.39 -28.23
C GLU A 162 6.24 19.60 -28.11
N ASN A 163 5.58 18.82 -27.24
CA ASN A 163 4.13 18.81 -27.12
C ASN A 163 3.64 19.16 -25.70
N PRO A 164 3.81 20.43 -25.25
CA PRO A 164 3.52 20.80 -23.87
C PRO A 164 2.05 20.66 -23.46
N THR A 165 1.10 20.78 -24.41
CA THR A 165 -0.34 20.65 -24.12
C THR A 165 -0.74 19.19 -23.84
N PRO A 166 -0.44 18.21 -24.69
CA PRO A 166 -0.58 16.79 -24.36
C PRO A 166 0.19 16.37 -23.11
N ALA A 167 1.44 16.84 -22.94
CA ALA A 167 2.25 16.54 -21.77
C ALA A 167 1.56 16.95 -20.46
N LYS A 168 0.99 18.16 -20.40
CA LYS A 168 0.20 18.62 -19.24
C LYS A 168 -1.02 17.73 -18.95
N ARG A 169 -1.71 17.23 -19.98
CA ARG A 169 -2.86 16.33 -19.83
C ARG A 169 -2.41 14.99 -19.25
N ILE A 170 -1.33 14.40 -19.76
CA ILE A 170 -0.75 13.14 -19.28
C ILE A 170 -0.34 13.27 -17.81
N ILE A 171 0.43 14.31 -17.46
CA ILE A 171 0.88 14.52 -16.08
C ILE A 171 -0.28 14.86 -15.16
N GLY A 172 -1.26 15.65 -15.64
CA GLY A 172 -2.47 15.96 -14.90
C GLY A 172 -3.23 14.69 -14.49
N LYS A 173 -3.38 13.74 -15.44
CA LYS A 173 -3.98 12.44 -15.16
C LYS A 173 -3.16 11.63 -14.15
N ALA A 174 -1.86 11.51 -14.34
CA ALA A 174 -0.98 10.79 -13.43
C ALA A 174 -1.00 11.39 -11.99
N THR A 175 -1.08 12.73 -11.89
CA THR A 175 -1.23 13.44 -10.60
C THR A 175 -2.60 13.17 -9.96
N GLN A 176 -3.66 13.06 -10.77
CA GLN A 176 -4.98 12.70 -10.28
C GLN A 176 -5.00 11.26 -9.75
N ALA A 177 -4.35 10.32 -10.45
CA ALA A 177 -4.17 8.94 -9.99
C ALA A 177 -3.43 8.87 -8.65
N LEU A 178 -2.31 9.61 -8.51
CA LEU A 178 -1.58 9.74 -7.24
C LEU A 178 -2.51 10.22 -6.11
N LYS A 179 -3.27 11.31 -6.32
CA LYS A 179 -4.19 11.85 -5.32
C LYS A 179 -5.27 10.85 -4.93
N ALA A 180 -5.86 10.15 -5.92
CA ALA A 180 -6.87 9.12 -5.68
C ALA A 180 -6.29 7.95 -4.87
N ARG A 181 -5.08 7.49 -5.20
CA ARG A 181 -4.37 6.43 -4.47
C ARG A 181 -4.06 6.83 -3.04
N GLU A 182 -3.57 8.06 -2.82
CA GLU A 182 -3.31 8.57 -1.47
C GLU A 182 -4.59 8.74 -0.65
N ALA A 183 -5.66 9.27 -1.26
CA ALA A 183 -6.96 9.38 -0.61
C ALA A 183 -7.52 8.00 -0.23
N ALA A 184 -7.41 7.01 -1.12
CA ALA A 184 -7.80 5.63 -0.85
C ALA A 184 -6.97 5.01 0.27
N ARG A 185 -5.64 5.27 0.32
CA ARG A 185 -4.76 4.81 1.40
C ARG A 185 -5.17 5.44 2.73
N LYS A 186 -5.37 6.76 2.76
CA LYS A 186 -5.83 7.47 3.97
C LYS A 186 -7.20 6.97 4.43
N ALA A 187 -8.14 6.76 3.49
CA ALA A 187 -9.46 6.22 3.83
C ALA A 187 -9.35 4.79 4.40
N ARG A 188 -8.51 3.92 3.83
CA ARG A 188 -8.24 2.58 4.36
C ARG A 188 -7.57 2.63 5.73
N GLU A 189 -6.63 3.54 5.94
CA GLU A 189 -6.00 3.75 7.25
C GLU A 189 -7.02 4.26 8.28
N MET A 190 -7.89 5.21 7.91
CA MET A 190 -8.98 5.69 8.76
C MET A 190 -10.01 4.59 9.05
N THR A 191 -10.39 3.79 8.05
CA THR A 191 -11.29 2.65 8.23
C THR A 191 -10.64 1.57 9.09
N ARG A 192 -9.33 1.29 8.90
CA ARG A 192 -8.58 0.40 9.80
C ARG A 192 -8.53 0.96 11.23
N ARG A 193 -8.30 2.27 11.40
CA ARG A 193 -8.35 2.92 12.72
C ARG A 193 -9.76 2.83 13.32
N LYS A 194 -10.81 3.14 12.55
CA LYS A 194 -12.20 2.95 12.98
C LYS A 194 -12.53 1.48 13.28
N ASN A 195 -12.20 0.57 12.38
CA ASN A 195 -12.46 -0.87 12.61
C ASN A 195 -11.65 -1.44 13.76
N VAL A 196 -10.43 -0.93 14.01
CA VAL A 196 -9.66 -1.27 15.21
C VAL A 196 -10.36 -0.73 16.46
N LEU A 197 -10.99 0.43 16.41
CA LEU A 197 -11.73 1.02 17.52
C LEU A 197 -13.19 0.50 17.65
N ASP A 198 -13.89 0.26 16.52
CA ASP A 198 -15.29 -0.24 16.49
C ASP A 198 -15.37 -1.78 16.54
N SER A 199 -14.33 -2.52 16.15
CA SER A 199 -14.26 -3.99 16.24
C SER A 199 -13.84 -4.49 17.62
N PHE A 200 -13.61 -3.60 18.58
CA PHE A 200 -13.42 -3.99 19.95
C PHE A 200 -14.77 -4.34 20.60
N SER A 201 -15.36 -5.47 20.17
CA SER A 201 -16.17 -6.23 21.12
C SER A 201 -15.30 -6.40 22.39
N MET A 202 -15.88 -6.15 23.57
CA MET A 202 -15.24 -6.31 24.87
C MET A 202 -14.23 -7.46 24.81
N PRO A 203 -12.98 -7.27 25.26
CA PRO A 203 -12.00 -8.32 25.22
C PRO A 203 -12.59 -9.58 25.82
N GLY A 204 -12.63 -10.70 25.09
CA GLY A 204 -13.25 -11.93 25.55
C GLY A 204 -12.69 -12.49 26.87
N LYS A 205 -11.59 -11.87 27.33
CA LYS A 205 -10.94 -12.15 28.62
C LYS A 205 -11.36 -11.20 29.76
N LEU A 206 -11.92 -10.03 29.44
CA LEU A 206 -12.39 -9.09 30.45
C LEU A 206 -13.59 -9.68 31.17
N ALA A 207 -13.46 -9.88 32.48
CA ALA A 207 -14.60 -10.12 33.33
C ALA A 207 -15.08 -8.77 33.89
N ASP A 208 -16.00 -8.13 33.20
CA ASP A 208 -16.50 -6.81 33.53
C ASP A 208 -17.35 -6.76 34.80
N CYS A 209 -17.54 -5.57 35.37
CA CYS A 209 -18.45 -5.35 36.48
C CYS A 209 -19.84 -4.92 35.99
N ALA A 210 -20.84 -5.01 36.89
CA ALA A 210 -22.21 -4.66 36.58
C ALA A 210 -22.47 -3.15 36.62
N SER A 211 -21.73 -2.41 37.44
CA SER A 211 -21.83 -0.96 37.55
C SER A 211 -21.39 -0.26 36.27
N LYS A 212 -22.12 0.78 35.88
CA LYS A 212 -21.76 1.70 34.80
C LYS A 212 -21.21 3.02 35.32
N ASP A 213 -21.18 3.20 36.64
CA ASP A 213 -20.59 4.37 37.28
C ASP A 213 -19.08 4.16 37.44
N ALA A 214 -18.31 4.87 36.61
CA ALA A 214 -16.85 4.80 36.61
C ALA A 214 -16.22 5.17 37.94
N SER A 215 -16.84 6.09 38.71
CA SER A 215 -16.34 6.54 40.00
C SER A 215 -16.35 5.47 41.07
N GLN A 216 -17.27 4.50 40.94
CA GLN A 216 -17.42 3.36 41.84
C GLN A 216 -16.76 2.10 41.30
N SER A 217 -16.38 2.10 40.03
CA SER A 217 -15.86 0.91 39.33
C SER A 217 -14.34 0.88 39.38
N GLU A 218 -13.81 -0.33 39.54
CA GLU A 218 -12.37 -0.60 39.53
C GLU A 218 -12.03 -1.79 38.64
N ILE A 219 -10.88 -1.74 37.98
CA ILE A 219 -10.36 -2.81 37.15
C ILE A 219 -9.02 -3.31 37.69
N PHE A 220 -8.89 -4.60 37.86
CA PHE A 220 -7.66 -5.27 38.22
C PHE A 220 -7.00 -5.84 36.98
N ILE A 221 -5.82 -5.37 36.66
CA ILE A 221 -4.95 -5.90 35.60
C ILE A 221 -4.05 -6.94 36.25
N VAL A 222 -4.31 -8.21 35.95
CA VAL A 222 -3.63 -9.33 36.63
C VAL A 222 -2.71 -10.09 35.68
N GLU A 223 -1.60 -10.61 36.18
CA GLU A 223 -0.65 -11.38 35.41
C GLU A 223 -1.13 -12.83 35.26
N GLY A 224 -1.30 -13.26 33.98
CA GLY A 224 -1.62 -14.64 33.63
C GLY A 224 -3.09 -15.04 33.80
N ASP A 225 -3.46 -16.09 33.09
CA ASP A 225 -4.83 -16.64 33.11
C ASP A 225 -5.14 -17.35 34.44
N SER A 226 -4.14 -17.89 35.15
CA SER A 226 -4.30 -18.59 36.43
C SER A 226 -4.70 -17.60 37.53
N ALA A 227 -3.93 -16.54 37.74
CA ALA A 227 -4.25 -15.48 38.70
C ALA A 227 -5.57 -14.78 38.33
N GLY A 228 -5.80 -14.56 37.00
CA GLY A 228 -7.05 -14.05 36.48
C GLY A 228 -8.26 -14.93 36.81
N GLY A 229 -8.10 -16.25 36.83
CA GLY A 229 -9.13 -17.20 37.22
C GLY A 229 -9.54 -17.07 38.68
N SER A 230 -8.55 -17.06 39.59
CA SER A 230 -8.76 -16.88 41.04
C SER A 230 -9.34 -15.48 41.34
N ALA A 231 -8.83 -14.41 40.74
CA ALA A 231 -9.34 -13.07 40.91
C ALA A 231 -10.81 -12.94 40.42
N LYS A 232 -11.17 -13.57 39.31
CA LYS A 232 -12.56 -13.62 38.80
C LYS A 232 -13.55 -14.30 39.77
N GLN A 233 -13.09 -15.27 40.52
CA GLN A 233 -13.92 -15.96 41.52
C GLN A 233 -14.10 -15.13 42.80
N ALA A 234 -13.02 -14.43 43.22
CA ALA A 234 -12.97 -13.67 44.49
C ALA A 234 -13.59 -12.29 44.43
N ARG A 235 -13.70 -11.68 43.19
CA ARG A 235 -14.11 -10.29 43.00
C ARG A 235 -15.56 -9.99 43.42
N ASP A 236 -15.84 -8.77 43.79
CA ASP A 236 -17.23 -8.27 43.82
C ASP A 236 -17.65 -7.89 42.38
N ARG A 237 -18.60 -8.66 41.83
CA ARG A 237 -19.10 -8.49 40.47
C ARG A 237 -19.86 -7.17 40.25
N LYS A 238 -20.25 -6.48 41.32
CA LYS A 238 -20.99 -5.22 41.20
C LYS A 238 -20.08 -4.08 40.66
N PHE A 239 -18.85 -3.96 41.16
CA PHE A 239 -17.98 -2.86 40.83
C PHE A 239 -16.54 -3.25 40.47
N GLN A 240 -16.15 -4.53 40.62
CA GLN A 240 -14.80 -5.00 40.30
C GLN A 240 -14.77 -5.74 38.96
N ALA A 241 -13.91 -5.29 38.05
CA ALA A 241 -13.58 -5.94 36.79
C ALA A 241 -12.18 -6.58 36.84
N ILE A 242 -11.99 -7.68 36.13
CA ILE A 242 -10.69 -8.39 36.04
C ILE A 242 -10.26 -8.51 34.57
N LEU A 243 -9.08 -8.06 34.28
CA LEU A 243 -8.42 -8.21 32.96
C LEU A 243 -7.12 -9.01 33.12
N PRO A 244 -7.08 -10.29 32.78
CA PRO A 244 -5.85 -11.06 32.76
C PRO A 244 -5.00 -10.70 31.53
N LEU A 245 -3.71 -10.48 31.74
CA LEU A 245 -2.74 -10.26 30.70
C LEU A 245 -2.00 -11.56 30.36
N ARG A 246 -1.81 -11.85 29.06
CA ARG A 246 -0.98 -12.98 28.63
C ARG A 246 0.44 -12.52 28.33
N GLY A 247 1.36 -12.98 29.15
CA GLY A 247 2.79 -12.78 28.93
C GLY A 247 3.25 -11.32 29.02
N LYS A 248 4.49 -11.09 28.62
CA LYS A 248 5.11 -9.75 28.65
C LYS A 248 4.45 -8.82 27.66
N ILE A 249 4.09 -7.62 28.12
CA ILE A 249 3.51 -6.58 27.29
C ILE A 249 4.58 -6.01 26.37
N LEU A 250 4.16 -5.60 25.17
CA LEU A 250 5.06 -4.94 24.24
C LEU A 250 5.63 -3.66 24.85
N ASN A 251 6.95 -3.48 24.74
CA ASN A 251 7.58 -2.21 25.13
C ASN A 251 7.22 -1.11 24.13
N VAL A 252 6.26 -0.26 24.51
CA VAL A 252 5.69 0.79 23.64
C VAL A 252 6.69 1.88 23.31
N GLU A 253 7.73 2.08 24.14
CA GLU A 253 8.80 3.03 23.89
C GLU A 253 9.66 2.64 22.68
N ARG A 254 9.88 1.33 22.49
CA ARG A 254 10.68 0.80 21.36
C ARG A 254 9.86 0.50 20.12
N ALA A 255 8.58 0.22 20.28
CA ALA A 255 7.77 -0.35 19.20
C ALA A 255 7.08 0.70 18.31
N GLY A 256 6.94 1.93 18.75
CA GLY A 256 6.14 2.98 18.10
C GLY A 256 4.63 2.68 18.13
N LEU A 257 3.81 3.73 17.90
CA LEU A 257 2.35 3.68 18.03
C LEU A 257 1.68 2.60 17.18
N HIS A 258 2.05 2.49 15.90
CA HIS A 258 1.42 1.56 14.97
C HIS A 258 1.60 0.09 15.38
N ARG A 259 2.81 -0.28 15.82
CA ARG A 259 3.11 -1.65 16.28
C ARG A 259 2.47 -1.94 17.64
N SER A 260 2.35 -0.93 18.49
CA SER A 260 1.66 -1.03 19.79
C SER A 260 0.17 -1.34 19.60
N LEU A 261 -0.49 -0.66 18.66
CA LEU A 261 -1.90 -0.90 18.32
C LEU A 261 -2.16 -2.26 17.67
N SER A 262 -1.16 -2.87 17.07
CA SER A 262 -1.24 -4.23 16.48
C SER A 262 -1.10 -5.34 17.54
N SER A 263 -0.79 -4.99 18.80
CA SER A 263 -0.69 -5.95 19.90
C SER A 263 -2.06 -6.20 20.54
N ASP A 264 -2.50 -7.45 20.55
CA ASP A 264 -3.80 -7.85 21.14
C ASP A 264 -3.90 -7.45 22.63
N THR A 265 -2.79 -7.49 23.36
CA THR A 265 -2.74 -7.11 24.78
C THR A 265 -2.94 -5.61 24.96
N ILE A 266 -2.24 -4.78 24.19
CA ILE A 266 -2.39 -3.31 24.21
C ILE A 266 -3.79 -2.90 23.76
N SER A 267 -4.27 -3.50 22.70
CA SER A 267 -5.62 -3.31 22.16
C SER A 267 -6.69 -3.64 23.18
N SER A 268 -6.53 -4.75 23.91
CA SER A 268 -7.43 -5.18 24.99
C SER A 268 -7.44 -4.18 26.16
N LEU A 269 -6.28 -3.64 26.52
CA LEU A 269 -6.16 -2.60 27.56
C LEU A 269 -6.91 -1.33 27.18
N ILE A 270 -6.68 -0.80 25.95
CA ILE A 270 -7.33 0.41 25.45
C ILE A 270 -8.85 0.24 25.46
N THR A 271 -9.34 -0.89 24.95
CA THR A 271 -10.77 -1.18 24.90
C THR A 271 -11.40 -1.35 26.30
N ALA A 272 -10.72 -2.04 27.20
CA ALA A 272 -11.21 -2.23 28.55
C ALA A 272 -11.34 -0.90 29.32
N ILE A 273 -10.36 -0.01 29.18
CA ILE A 273 -10.34 1.29 29.84
C ILE A 273 -11.33 2.27 29.21
N GLY A 274 -11.47 2.26 27.88
CA GLY A 274 -12.49 3.02 27.15
C GLY A 274 -12.13 4.45 26.75
N THR A 275 -10.94 4.96 27.14
CA THR A 275 -10.52 6.36 26.92
C THR A 275 -9.93 6.64 25.55
N ASN A 276 -9.70 5.65 24.71
CA ASN A 276 -8.83 5.75 23.52
C ASN A 276 -7.39 6.17 23.89
N ILE A 277 -6.59 6.56 22.88
CA ILE A 277 -5.18 6.98 23.06
C ILE A 277 -4.80 8.09 22.09
N GLY A 278 -3.74 8.84 22.40
CA GLY A 278 -3.18 9.88 21.54
C GLY A 278 -4.12 11.07 21.35
N GLU A 279 -4.34 11.51 20.11
CA GLU A 279 -5.21 12.67 19.81
C GLU A 279 -6.69 12.42 20.10
N ASP A 280 -7.13 11.17 20.12
CA ASP A 280 -8.51 10.76 20.39
C ASP A 280 -8.73 10.38 21.88
N PHE A 281 -7.74 10.62 22.75
CA PHE A 281 -7.83 10.33 24.18
C PHE A 281 -8.85 11.23 24.86
N ASP A 282 -9.72 10.61 25.64
CA ASP A 282 -10.78 11.32 26.40
C ASP A 282 -10.93 10.68 27.77
N ALA A 283 -10.47 11.38 28.80
CA ALA A 283 -10.49 10.89 30.18
C ALA A 283 -11.92 10.71 30.72
N GLU A 284 -12.91 11.49 30.23
CA GLU A 284 -14.31 11.41 30.69
C GLU A 284 -14.96 10.07 30.25
N LYS A 285 -14.41 9.42 29.23
CA LYS A 285 -14.85 8.09 28.76
C LYS A 285 -14.23 6.94 29.53
N ALA A 286 -13.41 7.21 30.56
CA ALA A 286 -12.84 6.17 31.40
C ALA A 286 -13.95 5.34 32.06
N ARG A 287 -13.90 4.02 31.87
CA ARG A 287 -14.88 3.12 32.44
C ARG A 287 -14.63 2.77 33.91
N TYR A 288 -13.43 3.04 34.39
CA TYR A 288 -12.98 2.76 35.75
C TYR A 288 -12.12 3.91 36.25
N HIS A 289 -12.43 4.47 37.41
CA HIS A 289 -11.59 5.49 38.04
C HIS A 289 -10.52 4.86 38.96
N ARG A 290 -10.47 3.54 39.07
CA ARG A 290 -9.40 2.82 39.77
C ARG A 290 -8.90 1.71 38.87
N ILE A 291 -7.68 1.85 38.38
CA ILE A 291 -6.98 0.90 37.54
C ILE A 291 -5.84 0.33 38.36
N ILE A 292 -6.00 -0.90 38.83
CA ILE A 292 -5.11 -1.53 39.79
C ILE A 292 -4.23 -2.53 39.06
N ILE A 293 -2.92 -2.29 39.06
CA ILE A 293 -1.92 -3.20 38.49
C ILE A 293 -1.53 -4.20 39.57
N MET A 294 -1.80 -5.48 39.33
CA MET A 294 -1.53 -6.59 40.24
C MET A 294 -0.70 -7.65 39.52
N THR A 295 0.60 -7.63 39.77
CA THR A 295 1.59 -8.55 39.20
C THR A 295 2.25 -9.36 40.31
N ASP A 296 2.86 -10.48 39.98
CA ASP A 296 3.62 -11.29 40.91
C ASP A 296 4.77 -10.50 41.53
N ALA A 297 5.16 -10.84 42.76
CA ALA A 297 6.22 -10.17 43.51
C ALA A 297 7.65 -10.67 43.10
N ASP A 298 7.84 -10.96 41.82
CA ASP A 298 9.10 -11.40 41.25
C ASP A 298 9.67 -10.40 40.24
N VAL A 299 10.79 -10.76 39.62
CA VAL A 299 11.50 -9.93 38.63
C VAL A 299 10.64 -9.71 37.35
N ASP A 300 9.93 -10.75 36.91
CA ASP A 300 9.08 -10.68 35.72
C ASP A 300 7.85 -9.80 35.97
N GLY A 301 7.19 -9.94 37.12
CA GLY A 301 6.08 -9.07 37.53
C GLY A 301 6.49 -7.61 37.69
N ALA A 302 7.69 -7.35 38.24
CA ALA A 302 8.25 -5.99 38.30
C ALA A 302 8.48 -5.42 36.88
N HIS A 303 8.92 -6.24 35.94
CA HIS A 303 9.08 -5.81 34.55
C HIS A 303 7.74 -5.55 33.86
N ILE A 304 6.73 -6.38 34.05
CA ILE A 304 5.38 -6.17 33.49
C ILE A 304 4.78 -4.89 34.06
N ARG A 305 4.91 -4.65 35.35
CA ARG A 305 4.48 -3.40 35.98
C ARG A 305 5.16 -2.17 35.37
N CYS A 306 6.48 -2.23 35.14
CA CYS A 306 7.21 -1.15 34.46
C CYS A 306 6.68 -0.88 33.05
N LEU A 307 6.42 -1.93 32.27
CA LEU A 307 5.88 -1.82 30.90
C LEU A 307 4.46 -1.23 30.90
N LEU A 308 3.59 -1.61 31.84
CA LEU A 308 2.26 -1.02 32.03
C LEU A 308 2.32 0.45 32.37
N LEU A 309 3.17 0.82 33.34
CA LEU A 309 3.35 2.22 33.71
C LEU A 309 3.88 3.05 32.55
N THR A 310 4.81 2.51 31.76
CA THR A 310 5.31 3.15 30.53
C THR A 310 4.20 3.34 29.52
N PHE A 311 3.32 2.35 29.34
CA PHE A 311 2.16 2.46 28.47
C PHE A 311 1.22 3.59 28.92
N PHE A 312 0.82 3.63 30.19
CA PHE A 312 -0.05 4.69 30.71
C PHE A 312 0.61 6.06 30.61
N TYR A 313 1.87 6.18 30.95
CA TYR A 313 2.61 7.43 30.87
C TYR A 313 2.68 8.01 29.45
N ARG A 314 2.88 7.13 28.46
CA ARG A 314 3.03 7.56 27.07
C ARG A 314 1.72 7.84 26.36
N TYR A 315 0.69 7.07 26.64
CA TYR A 315 -0.55 7.11 25.85
C TYR A 315 -1.79 7.58 26.61
N MET A 316 -1.74 7.59 27.94
CA MET A 316 -2.86 7.98 28.80
C MET A 316 -2.37 8.78 30.03
N PRO A 317 -1.53 9.83 29.86
CA PRO A 317 -0.92 10.55 30.99
C PRO A 317 -1.93 11.18 31.91
N GLU A 318 -3.08 11.59 31.41
CA GLU A 318 -4.14 12.21 32.22
C GLU A 318 -4.72 11.24 33.27
N LEU A 319 -4.77 9.92 33.00
CA LEU A 319 -5.22 8.94 33.99
C LEU A 319 -4.26 8.88 35.20
N ILE A 320 -2.97 9.15 34.98
CA ILE A 320 -1.98 9.25 36.05
C ILE A 320 -2.19 10.56 36.83
N ASN A 321 -2.37 11.68 36.14
CA ASN A 321 -2.59 12.97 36.72
C ASN A 321 -3.90 13.03 37.57
N LEU A 322 -4.94 12.31 37.10
CA LEU A 322 -6.20 12.17 37.84
C LEU A 322 -6.12 11.18 39.01
N GLY A 323 -5.00 10.49 39.17
CA GLY A 323 -4.80 9.53 40.25
C GLY A 323 -5.57 8.24 40.10
N TYR A 324 -5.87 7.82 38.85
CA TYR A 324 -6.65 6.59 38.60
C TYR A 324 -5.79 5.33 38.53
N ILE A 325 -4.46 5.44 38.51
CA ILE A 325 -3.53 4.30 38.44
C ILE A 325 -3.04 3.91 39.84
N TYR A 326 -3.23 2.65 40.18
CA TYR A 326 -2.83 2.06 41.48
C TYR A 326 -1.94 0.85 41.26
N ILE A 327 -1.10 0.55 42.23
CA ILE A 327 -0.27 -0.65 42.27
C ILE A 327 -0.64 -1.44 43.50
N ALA A 328 -1.01 -2.69 43.32
CA ALA A 328 -1.21 -3.61 44.44
C ALA A 328 0.16 -3.96 45.05
N GLN A 329 0.25 -3.88 46.37
CA GLN A 329 1.42 -4.25 47.17
C GLN A 329 1.27 -5.66 47.76
#